data_7f4d919dcae2e7d05b3b5d550f02f16e
#
_entry.id   7f4d919dcae2e7d05b3b5d550f02f16e
#
_cell.length_a   1.000
_cell.length_b   1.000
_cell.length_c   1.000
_cell.angle_alpha   90.00
_cell.angle_beta   90.00
_cell.angle_gamma   90.00
#
_symmetry.space_group_name_H-M   'P 1'
#
loop_
_entity.id
_entity.type
_entity.pdbx_description
1 polymer ?
#
loop_
_entity_poly.entity_id
_entity_poly.type
_entity_poly.pdbx_seq_one_letter_code
_entity_poly.pdbx_strand_id
1 'polypeptide(L)'
;MPVYLPIKPKERLYQEIVDQIQQQILSRALKPGDQIPAERDLAERFGVSRTAVREAIKSLTEKGLIEVFVGRGTFVTNLSPDRVVESMTLLLRNEPHNVASVQEARELLEIPTARLAAIRRTDAHIARLRAISAELEEEDSISARLVDGDTEFHVEVARATGNPVLVLLSQTIVALLRTERLYRDDFDGSRLPTALADHRDIIDAIADKDPDRAAQAMSDHLARVALPLALHESGIERVAS
;
A
#
# COMPACT_ATOMS: atom_id res chain seq x y z
N MET A 1 -42.96 -2.49 21.89
CA MET A 1 -41.52 -2.28 21.73
C MET A 1 -40.83 -3.61 21.92
N PRO A 2 -39.91 -4.03 21.05
CA PRO A 2 -39.12 -5.22 21.28
C PRO A 2 -38.21 -5.03 22.50
N VAL A 3 -38.30 -5.98 23.44
CA VAL A 3 -37.47 -6.00 24.65
C VAL A 3 -36.27 -6.90 24.36
N TYR A 4 -35.09 -6.32 24.29
CA TYR A 4 -33.83 -7.07 24.16
C TYR A 4 -33.36 -7.47 25.56
N LEU A 5 -33.15 -8.75 25.79
CA LEU A 5 -32.61 -9.29 27.04
C LEU A 5 -31.08 -9.37 26.95
N PRO A 6 -30.35 -9.22 28.07
CA PRO A 6 -28.92 -9.26 28.07
C PRO A 6 -28.37 -10.60 27.59
N ILE A 7 -27.38 -10.54 26.70
CA ILE A 7 -26.67 -11.69 26.15
C ILE A 7 -25.73 -12.27 27.21
N LYS A 8 -25.78 -13.58 27.39
CA LYS A 8 -24.97 -14.31 28.38
C LYS A 8 -23.53 -14.60 27.86
N PRO A 9 -22.58 -14.92 28.76
CA PRO A 9 -21.12 -14.88 28.52
C PRO A 9 -20.54 -15.84 27.46
N LYS A 10 -21.33 -16.39 26.56
CA LYS A 10 -20.86 -17.23 25.46
C LYS A 10 -20.01 -16.47 24.45
N GLU A 11 -20.19 -15.14 24.35
CA GLU A 11 -19.43 -14.26 23.46
C GLU A 11 -17.97 -14.11 23.89
N ARG A 12 -17.64 -14.25 25.17
CA ARG A 12 -16.26 -14.11 25.64
C ARG A 12 -15.36 -15.26 25.21
N LEU A 13 -15.87 -16.49 25.16
CA LEU A 13 -15.03 -17.67 24.89
C LEU A 13 -14.50 -17.71 23.47
N TYR A 14 -15.32 -17.44 22.45
CA TYR A 14 -14.80 -17.41 21.08
C TYR A 14 -13.86 -16.22 20.87
N GLN A 15 -14.13 -15.08 21.50
CA GLN A 15 -13.27 -13.91 21.41
C GLN A 15 -11.89 -14.19 22.05
N GLU A 16 -11.84 -14.86 23.19
CA GLU A 16 -10.57 -15.28 23.81
C GLU A 16 -9.75 -16.21 22.90
N ILE A 17 -10.42 -17.11 22.17
CA ILE A 17 -9.77 -17.98 21.18
C ILE A 17 -9.22 -17.14 20.02
N VAL A 18 -10.03 -16.21 19.50
CA VAL A 18 -9.62 -15.27 18.44
C VAL A 18 -8.38 -14.51 18.88
N ASP A 19 -8.40 -13.91 20.06
CA ASP A 19 -7.29 -13.09 20.57
C ASP A 19 -6.01 -13.92 20.76
N GLN A 20 -6.10 -15.15 21.27
CA GLN A 20 -4.94 -16.02 21.42
C GLN A 20 -4.32 -16.41 20.07
N ILE A 21 -5.14 -16.82 19.09
CA ILE A 21 -4.62 -17.17 17.76
C ILE A 21 -4.07 -15.94 17.06
N GLN A 22 -4.76 -14.80 17.13
CA GLN A 22 -4.29 -13.54 16.58
C GLN A 22 -2.95 -13.12 17.17
N GLN A 23 -2.76 -13.25 18.49
CA GLN A 23 -1.47 -12.97 19.15
C GLN A 23 -0.35 -13.90 18.66
N GLN A 24 -0.64 -15.18 18.42
CA GLN A 24 0.37 -16.11 17.87
C GLN A 24 0.77 -15.74 16.43
N ILE A 25 -0.17 -15.24 15.63
CA ILE A 25 0.10 -14.74 14.26
C ILE A 25 0.92 -13.45 14.34
N LEU A 26 0.53 -12.48 15.17
CA LEU A 26 1.23 -11.21 15.31
C LEU A 26 2.64 -11.36 15.88
N SER A 27 2.83 -12.28 16.85
CA SER A 27 4.15 -12.61 17.39
C SER A 27 5.01 -13.49 16.48
N ARG A 28 4.48 -13.90 15.31
CA ARG A 28 5.10 -14.84 14.37
C ARG A 28 5.38 -16.24 14.95
N ALA A 29 4.73 -16.62 16.05
CA ALA A 29 4.72 -17.99 16.53
C ALA A 29 3.97 -18.90 15.54
N LEU A 30 2.90 -18.38 14.92
CA LEU A 30 2.27 -18.94 13.73
C LEU A 30 2.66 -18.07 12.53
N LYS A 31 3.27 -18.68 11.53
CA LYS A 31 3.76 -18.01 10.32
C LYS A 31 2.74 -18.14 9.18
N PRO A 32 2.77 -17.24 8.19
CA PRO A 32 2.01 -17.40 6.96
C PRO A 32 2.24 -18.79 6.33
N GLY A 33 1.15 -19.46 6.00
CA GLY A 33 1.16 -20.82 5.46
C GLY A 33 1.14 -21.95 6.50
N ASP A 34 1.30 -21.64 7.79
CA ASP A 34 1.18 -22.65 8.83
C ASP A 34 -0.27 -23.13 8.94
N GLN A 35 -0.43 -24.43 9.12
CA GLN A 35 -1.73 -25.03 9.30
C GLN A 35 -2.22 -24.87 10.73
N ILE A 36 -3.43 -24.32 10.88
CA ILE A 36 -4.15 -24.29 12.16
C ILE A 36 -4.68 -25.69 12.47
N PRO A 37 -4.54 -26.19 13.71
CA PRO A 37 -5.10 -27.47 14.10
C PRO A 37 -6.61 -27.58 13.81
N ALA A 38 -7.10 -28.78 13.57
CA ALA A 38 -8.51 -29.02 13.29
C ALA A 38 -9.41 -28.52 14.42
N GLU A 39 -10.66 -28.11 14.11
CA GLU A 39 -11.63 -27.62 15.10
C GLU A 39 -11.76 -28.54 16.32
N ARG A 40 -11.69 -29.86 16.11
CA ARG A 40 -11.76 -30.84 17.21
C ARG A 40 -10.58 -30.72 18.15
N ASP A 41 -9.38 -30.64 17.58
CA ASP A 41 -8.14 -30.59 18.34
C ASP A 41 -7.98 -29.25 19.08
N LEU A 42 -8.47 -28.14 18.45
CA LEU A 42 -8.53 -26.85 19.11
C LEU A 42 -9.53 -26.85 20.27
N ALA A 43 -10.71 -27.49 20.09
CA ALA A 43 -11.71 -27.59 21.14
C ALA A 43 -11.17 -28.34 22.36
N GLU A 44 -10.44 -29.44 22.14
CA GLU A 44 -9.76 -30.19 23.20
C GLU A 44 -8.69 -29.35 23.90
N ARG A 45 -7.82 -28.65 23.13
CA ARG A 45 -6.73 -27.84 23.68
C ARG A 45 -7.20 -26.63 24.50
N PHE A 46 -8.24 -25.97 24.02
CA PHE A 46 -8.85 -24.82 24.72
C PHE A 46 -9.83 -25.20 25.80
N GLY A 47 -10.24 -26.47 25.90
CA GLY A 47 -11.27 -26.92 26.86
C GLY A 47 -12.65 -26.33 26.61
N VAL A 48 -12.99 -26.08 25.33
CA VAL A 48 -14.26 -25.43 24.93
C VAL A 48 -15.07 -26.26 23.95
N SER A 49 -16.30 -25.82 23.66
CA SER A 49 -17.13 -26.49 22.66
C SER A 49 -16.61 -26.26 21.24
N ARG A 50 -16.79 -27.23 20.34
CA ARG A 50 -16.49 -27.12 18.91
C ARG A 50 -17.22 -25.93 18.25
N THR A 51 -18.39 -25.59 18.74
CA THR A 51 -19.17 -24.43 18.26
C THR A 51 -18.42 -23.11 18.54
N ALA A 52 -17.82 -22.95 19.73
CA ALA A 52 -17.04 -21.76 20.07
C ALA A 52 -15.79 -21.65 19.17
N VAL A 53 -15.12 -22.78 18.92
CA VAL A 53 -13.96 -22.81 17.98
C VAL A 53 -14.41 -22.46 16.56
N ARG A 54 -15.52 -22.97 16.08
CA ARG A 54 -16.02 -22.65 14.73
C ARG A 54 -16.34 -21.18 14.56
N GLU A 55 -16.95 -20.55 15.57
CA GLU A 55 -17.21 -19.10 15.57
C GLU A 55 -15.88 -18.32 15.58
N ALA A 56 -14.87 -18.77 16.33
CA ALA A 56 -13.56 -18.15 16.32
C ALA A 56 -12.87 -18.27 14.94
N ILE A 57 -12.88 -19.46 14.33
CA ILE A 57 -12.35 -19.69 12.98
C ILE A 57 -13.06 -18.78 11.96
N LYS A 58 -14.38 -18.69 12.02
CA LYS A 58 -15.16 -17.79 11.16
C LYS A 58 -14.72 -16.33 11.34
N SER A 59 -14.64 -15.84 12.57
CA SER A 59 -14.20 -14.48 12.88
C SER A 59 -12.75 -14.19 12.39
N LEU A 60 -11.84 -15.14 12.58
CA LEU A 60 -10.47 -15.01 12.08
C LEU A 60 -10.40 -15.00 10.54
N THR A 61 -11.28 -15.77 9.88
CA THR A 61 -11.40 -15.77 8.41
C THR A 61 -11.97 -14.44 7.90
N GLU A 62 -13.00 -13.90 8.55
CA GLU A 62 -13.57 -12.58 8.23
C GLU A 62 -12.55 -11.45 8.43
N LYS A 63 -11.66 -11.58 9.42
CA LYS A 63 -10.50 -10.67 9.62
C LYS A 63 -9.37 -10.88 8.60
N GLY A 64 -9.47 -11.89 7.74
CA GLY A 64 -8.43 -12.23 6.76
C GLY A 64 -7.14 -12.80 7.37
N LEU A 65 -7.15 -13.20 8.65
CA LEU A 65 -5.99 -13.75 9.36
C LEU A 65 -5.71 -15.22 9.01
N ILE A 66 -6.76 -15.95 8.65
CA ILE A 66 -6.69 -17.35 8.24
C ILE A 66 -7.58 -17.59 7.02
N GLU A 67 -7.30 -18.67 6.30
CA GLU A 67 -8.07 -19.09 5.14
C GLU A 67 -8.41 -20.58 5.26
N VAL A 68 -9.67 -20.94 4.95
CA VAL A 68 -10.17 -22.32 5.03
C VAL A 68 -10.22 -22.93 3.64
N PHE A 69 -9.44 -23.99 3.43
CA PHE A 69 -9.46 -24.76 2.19
C PHE A 69 -10.22 -26.07 2.41
N VAL A 70 -11.29 -26.26 1.66
CA VAL A 70 -12.13 -27.47 1.77
C VAL A 70 -11.26 -28.72 1.50
N GLY A 71 -11.30 -29.66 2.44
CA GLY A 71 -10.53 -30.92 2.36
C GLY A 71 -9.03 -30.80 2.65
N ARG A 72 -8.49 -29.59 2.81
CA ARG A 72 -7.06 -29.35 3.09
C ARG A 72 -6.80 -28.81 4.49
N GLY A 73 -7.77 -28.11 5.08
CA GLY A 73 -7.65 -27.52 6.40
C GLY A 73 -7.65 -26.00 6.42
N THR A 74 -7.31 -25.43 7.56
CA THR A 74 -7.24 -23.99 7.82
C THR A 74 -5.78 -23.56 7.92
N PHE A 75 -5.42 -22.47 7.27
CA PHE A 75 -4.03 -21.99 7.19
C PHE A 75 -3.94 -20.50 7.53
N VAL A 76 -2.83 -20.09 8.12
CA VAL A 76 -2.52 -18.68 8.36
C VAL A 76 -2.32 -17.96 7.02
N THR A 77 -3.02 -16.85 6.84
CA THR A 77 -2.94 -16.04 5.63
C THR A 77 -1.61 -15.30 5.56
N ASN A 78 -1.09 -15.12 4.37
CA ASN A 78 0.00 -14.18 4.17
C ASN A 78 -0.57 -12.74 4.21
N LEU A 79 -0.40 -12.08 5.35
CA LEU A 79 -0.69 -10.65 5.50
C LEU A 79 0.46 -9.87 4.82
N SER A 80 0.54 -9.94 3.49
CA SER A 80 1.51 -9.12 2.78
C SER A 80 1.00 -7.69 2.65
N PRO A 81 1.89 -6.69 2.71
CA PRO A 81 1.54 -5.31 2.39
C PRO A 81 0.83 -5.19 1.03
N ASP A 82 1.21 -6.00 0.06
CA ASP A 82 0.64 -5.99 -1.29
C ASP A 82 -0.87 -6.25 -1.32
N ARG A 83 -1.37 -7.19 -0.49
CA ARG A 83 -2.83 -7.44 -0.37
C ARG A 83 -3.57 -6.24 0.23
N VAL A 84 -2.95 -5.53 1.15
CA VAL A 84 -3.52 -4.30 1.73
C VAL A 84 -3.57 -3.21 0.67
N VAL A 85 -2.47 -3.01 -0.07
CA VAL A 85 -2.39 -2.07 -1.19
C VAL A 85 -3.45 -2.37 -2.23
N GLU A 86 -3.58 -3.64 -2.66
CA GLU A 86 -4.59 -4.08 -3.62
C GLU A 86 -6.01 -3.77 -3.15
N SER A 87 -6.33 -4.12 -1.90
CA SER A 87 -7.65 -3.89 -1.31
C SER A 87 -7.97 -2.39 -1.18
N MET A 88 -7.00 -1.57 -0.73
CA MET A 88 -7.15 -0.12 -0.63
C MET A 88 -7.30 0.51 -2.01
N THR A 89 -6.50 0.09 -2.97
CA THR A 89 -6.58 0.57 -4.36
C THR A 89 -7.96 0.26 -4.97
N LEU A 90 -8.46 -0.96 -4.75
CA LEU A 90 -9.80 -1.35 -5.23
C LEU A 90 -10.92 -0.52 -4.59
N LEU A 91 -10.85 -0.27 -3.28
CA LEU A 91 -11.80 0.57 -2.58
C LEU A 91 -11.79 2.01 -3.12
N LEU A 92 -10.62 2.60 -3.23
CA LEU A 92 -10.46 3.98 -3.68
C LEU A 92 -10.87 4.15 -5.15
N ARG A 93 -10.68 3.14 -6.00
CA ARG A 93 -11.16 3.15 -7.39
C ARG A 93 -12.67 3.14 -7.54
N ASN A 94 -13.39 2.58 -6.57
CA ASN A 94 -14.86 2.56 -6.57
C ASN A 94 -15.47 3.86 -6.01
N GLU A 95 -14.68 4.67 -5.31
CA GLU A 95 -15.14 5.98 -4.84
C GLU A 95 -14.97 7.03 -5.95
N PRO A 96 -15.86 8.02 -6.04
CA PRO A 96 -15.69 9.13 -6.97
C PRO A 96 -14.52 10.00 -6.51
N HIS A 97 -13.32 9.61 -6.89
CA HIS A 97 -12.12 10.43 -6.71
C HIS A 97 -11.69 10.94 -8.08
N ASN A 98 -11.20 12.15 -8.09
CA ASN A 98 -10.57 12.73 -9.25
C ASN A 98 -9.04 12.65 -9.13
N VAL A 99 -8.35 12.77 -10.24
CA VAL A 99 -6.88 12.78 -10.27
C VAL A 99 -6.30 13.90 -9.39
N ALA A 100 -7.01 15.01 -9.25
CA ALA A 100 -6.59 16.11 -8.37
C ALA A 100 -6.52 15.69 -6.90
N SER A 101 -7.50 14.89 -6.42
CA SER A 101 -7.47 14.36 -5.04
C SER A 101 -6.29 13.42 -4.79
N VAL A 102 -5.92 12.61 -5.79
CA VAL A 102 -4.73 11.75 -5.69
C VAL A 102 -3.46 12.59 -5.69
N GLN A 103 -3.41 13.64 -6.51
CA GLN A 103 -2.27 14.57 -6.55
C GLN A 103 -2.11 15.32 -5.22
N GLU A 104 -3.18 15.83 -4.64
CA GLU A 104 -3.16 16.46 -3.31
C GLU A 104 -2.62 15.51 -2.24
N ALA A 105 -3.08 14.24 -2.24
CA ALA A 105 -2.59 13.23 -1.32
C ALA A 105 -1.09 12.94 -1.52
N ARG A 106 -0.59 12.95 -2.76
CA ARG A 106 0.85 12.83 -3.06
C ARG A 106 1.64 13.97 -2.45
N GLU A 107 1.23 15.21 -2.67
CA GLU A 107 1.93 16.38 -2.16
C GLU A 107 2.03 16.36 -0.63
N LEU A 108 0.91 16.02 0.04
CA LEU A 108 0.86 15.89 1.49
C LEU A 108 1.73 14.74 2.05
N LEU A 109 1.93 13.67 1.28
CA LEU A 109 2.70 12.53 1.74
C LEU A 109 4.15 12.54 1.24
N GLU A 110 4.39 12.76 -0.06
CA GLU A 110 5.70 12.51 -0.65
C GLU A 110 6.71 13.62 -0.36
N ILE A 111 6.29 14.88 -0.28
CA ILE A 111 7.19 16.01 0.06
C ILE A 111 7.81 15.85 1.45
N PRO A 112 7.03 15.66 2.54
CA PRO A 112 7.62 15.40 3.85
C PRO A 112 8.35 14.05 3.94
N THR A 113 7.96 13.07 3.11
CA THR A 113 8.65 11.77 3.02
C THR A 113 10.05 11.94 2.45
N ALA A 114 10.24 12.74 1.39
CA ALA A 114 11.55 13.05 0.82
C ALA A 114 12.45 13.77 1.82
N ARG A 115 11.90 14.75 2.57
CA ARG A 115 12.59 15.40 3.68
C ARG A 115 13.11 14.39 4.71
N LEU A 116 12.26 13.46 5.13
CA LEU A 116 12.60 12.46 6.12
C LEU A 116 13.60 11.43 5.58
N ALA A 117 13.49 11.08 4.31
CA ALA A 117 14.43 10.21 3.61
C ALA A 117 15.86 10.80 3.65
N ALA A 118 16.02 12.10 3.38
CA ALA A 118 17.31 12.77 3.46
C ALA A 118 17.96 12.66 4.86
N ILE A 119 17.15 12.69 5.92
CA ILE A 119 17.63 12.57 7.30
C ILE A 119 18.05 11.13 7.63
N ARG A 120 17.32 10.12 7.12
CA ARG A 120 17.41 8.72 7.60
C ARG A 120 18.05 7.75 6.62
N ARG A 121 18.27 8.16 5.38
CA ARG A 121 18.79 7.30 4.32
C ARG A 121 20.06 6.56 4.72
N THR A 122 20.25 5.39 4.16
CA THR A 122 21.52 4.64 4.13
C THR A 122 22.14 4.72 2.75
N ASP A 123 23.41 4.34 2.62
CA ASP A 123 24.09 4.31 1.30
C ASP A 123 23.46 3.24 0.39
N ALA A 124 22.89 2.18 0.95
CA ALA A 124 22.15 1.17 0.18
C ALA A 124 20.90 1.76 -0.48
N HIS A 125 20.15 2.66 0.21
CA HIS A 125 19.01 3.34 -0.38
C HIS A 125 19.44 4.24 -1.56
N ILE A 126 20.55 4.99 -1.41
CA ILE A 126 21.06 5.83 -2.50
C ILE A 126 21.49 4.99 -3.70
N ALA A 127 22.18 3.88 -3.45
CA ALA A 127 22.58 2.96 -4.53
C ALA A 127 21.34 2.41 -5.27
N ARG A 128 20.27 2.04 -4.55
CA ARG A 128 19.02 1.54 -5.17
C ARG A 128 18.30 2.64 -5.96
N LEU A 129 18.16 3.85 -5.40
CA LEU A 129 17.54 4.98 -6.11
C LEU A 129 18.28 5.30 -7.41
N ARG A 130 19.62 5.31 -7.39
CA ARG A 130 20.43 5.51 -8.60
C ARG A 130 20.27 4.38 -9.62
N ALA A 131 20.18 3.13 -9.15
CA ALA A 131 19.94 2.00 -10.03
C ALA A 131 18.57 2.09 -10.73
N ILE A 132 17.50 2.42 -9.99
CA ILE A 132 16.17 2.65 -10.55
C ILE A 132 16.20 3.77 -11.60
N SER A 133 16.85 4.89 -11.29
CA SER A 133 16.98 6.02 -12.22
C SER A 133 17.74 5.63 -13.50
N ALA A 134 18.81 4.85 -13.38
CA ALA A 134 19.58 4.36 -14.54
C ALA A 134 18.76 3.38 -15.40
N GLU A 135 18.00 2.47 -14.78
CA GLU A 135 17.09 1.57 -15.49
C GLU A 135 16.02 2.34 -16.29
N LEU A 136 15.53 3.46 -15.74
CA LEU A 136 14.55 4.33 -16.41
C LEU A 136 15.17 5.11 -17.58
N GLU A 137 16.44 5.49 -17.50
CA GLU A 137 17.17 6.20 -18.57
C GLU A 137 17.44 5.32 -19.80
N GLU A 138 17.49 4.00 -19.63
CA GLU A 138 17.68 3.03 -20.72
C GLU A 138 16.39 2.75 -21.50
N GLU A 139 15.22 3.19 -21.02
CA GLU A 139 13.93 2.97 -21.69
C GLU A 139 13.67 4.05 -22.74
N ASP A 140 13.77 3.68 -24.01
CA ASP A 140 13.57 4.59 -25.17
C ASP A 140 12.10 4.92 -25.46
N SER A 141 11.15 4.26 -24.81
CA SER A 141 9.73 4.41 -25.09
C SER A 141 8.86 4.34 -23.84
N ILE A 142 7.67 4.93 -23.91
CA ILE A 142 6.67 4.79 -22.86
C ILE A 142 6.22 3.33 -22.81
N SER A 143 6.69 2.65 -21.79
CA SER A 143 6.40 1.25 -21.55
C SER A 143 5.77 1.09 -20.16
N ALA A 144 5.11 -0.05 -19.94
CA ALA A 144 4.70 -0.42 -18.59
C ALA A 144 5.89 -0.42 -17.61
N ARG A 145 7.12 -0.72 -18.09
CA ARG A 145 8.36 -0.66 -17.32
C ARG A 145 8.68 0.75 -16.81
N LEU A 146 8.45 1.77 -17.64
CA LEU A 146 8.67 3.15 -17.24
C LEU A 146 7.72 3.56 -16.11
N VAL A 147 6.44 3.22 -16.23
CA VAL A 147 5.43 3.50 -15.20
C VAL A 147 5.74 2.74 -13.91
N ASP A 148 6.20 1.49 -14.05
CA ASP A 148 6.58 0.65 -12.91
C ASP A 148 7.84 1.18 -12.22
N GLY A 149 8.84 1.64 -12.97
CA GLY A 149 10.07 2.21 -12.44
C GLY A 149 9.85 3.57 -11.74
N ASP A 150 9.01 4.43 -12.30
CA ASP A 150 8.59 5.69 -11.64
C ASP A 150 7.87 5.39 -10.31
N THR A 151 6.98 4.39 -10.32
CA THR A 151 6.31 3.91 -9.10
C THR A 151 7.33 3.40 -8.07
N GLU A 152 8.29 2.58 -8.51
CA GLU A 152 9.32 2.02 -7.62
C GLU A 152 10.23 3.12 -7.04
N PHE A 153 10.56 4.15 -7.80
CA PHE A 153 11.33 5.31 -7.33
C PHE A 153 10.67 5.95 -6.09
N HIS A 154 9.40 6.32 -6.19
CA HIS A 154 8.67 6.95 -5.08
C HIS A 154 8.56 6.03 -3.84
N VAL A 155 8.35 4.73 -4.06
CA VAL A 155 8.35 3.75 -2.97
C VAL A 155 9.73 3.62 -2.32
N GLU A 156 10.83 3.68 -3.10
CA GLU A 156 12.19 3.62 -2.54
C GLU A 156 12.53 4.87 -1.73
N VAL A 157 12.08 6.05 -2.14
CA VAL A 157 12.17 7.27 -1.31
C VAL A 157 11.48 7.05 0.04
N ALA A 158 10.30 6.42 0.04
CA ALA A 158 9.60 6.09 1.28
C ALA A 158 10.37 5.04 2.12
N ARG A 159 10.98 4.02 1.51
CA ARG A 159 11.83 3.04 2.21
C ARG A 159 13.02 3.70 2.89
N ALA A 160 13.62 4.71 2.26
CA ALA A 160 14.74 5.47 2.85
C ALA A 160 14.38 6.17 4.17
N THR A 161 13.09 6.35 4.47
CA THR A 161 12.64 6.88 5.78
C THR A 161 12.75 5.86 6.92
N GLY A 162 12.84 4.56 6.63
CA GLY A 162 12.76 3.49 7.61
C GLY A 162 11.38 3.33 8.28
N ASN A 163 10.34 4.00 7.76
CA ASN A 163 8.99 3.94 8.31
C ASN A 163 8.07 3.05 7.44
N PRO A 164 7.71 1.84 7.89
CA PRO A 164 6.91 0.91 7.11
C PRO A 164 5.49 1.43 6.81
N VAL A 165 4.95 2.34 7.64
CA VAL A 165 3.64 2.95 7.38
C VAL A 165 3.71 3.90 6.18
N LEU A 166 4.76 4.73 6.08
CA LEU A 166 4.97 5.59 4.92
C LEU A 166 5.17 4.77 3.65
N VAL A 167 5.90 3.64 3.72
CA VAL A 167 6.05 2.73 2.59
C VAL A 167 4.70 2.21 2.11
N LEU A 168 3.85 1.71 3.01
CA LEU A 168 2.53 1.19 2.68
C LEU A 168 1.62 2.25 2.05
N LEU A 169 1.60 3.45 2.61
CA LEU A 169 0.82 4.57 2.09
C LEU A 169 1.32 5.01 0.70
N SER A 170 2.64 5.14 0.52
CA SER A 170 3.23 5.46 -0.79
C SER A 170 2.87 4.40 -1.83
N GLN A 171 3.02 3.11 -1.51
CA GLN A 171 2.62 2.01 -2.39
C GLN A 171 1.16 2.12 -2.83
N THR A 172 0.25 2.45 -1.92
CA THR A 172 -1.17 2.60 -2.23
C THR A 172 -1.42 3.78 -3.18
N ILE A 173 -0.84 4.94 -2.91
CA ILE A 173 -1.03 6.14 -3.73
C ILE A 173 -0.46 5.96 -5.13
N VAL A 174 0.76 5.42 -5.26
CA VAL A 174 1.38 5.22 -6.58
C VAL A 174 0.68 4.11 -7.38
N ALA A 175 0.09 3.10 -6.72
CA ALA A 175 -0.71 2.07 -7.38
C ALA A 175 -1.99 2.64 -8.01
N LEU A 176 -2.62 3.64 -7.38
CA LEU A 176 -3.74 4.38 -7.96
C LEU A 176 -3.31 5.11 -9.24
N LEU A 177 -2.20 5.85 -9.19
CA LEU A 177 -1.66 6.58 -10.34
C LEU A 177 -1.22 5.66 -11.47
N ARG A 178 -0.59 4.54 -11.16
CA ARG A 178 -0.19 3.54 -12.16
C ARG A 178 -1.38 3.13 -13.02
N THR A 179 -2.49 2.88 -12.37
CA THR A 179 -3.73 2.50 -13.07
C THR A 179 -4.21 3.63 -13.97
N GLU A 180 -4.29 4.86 -13.45
CA GLU A 180 -4.71 6.02 -14.22
C GLU A 180 -3.80 6.25 -15.45
N ARG A 181 -2.48 6.16 -15.28
CA ARG A 181 -1.50 6.35 -16.35
C ARG A 181 -1.59 5.29 -17.45
N LEU A 182 -1.81 4.01 -17.09
CA LEU A 182 -1.88 2.91 -18.06
C LEU A 182 -3.18 2.90 -18.88
N TYR A 183 -4.26 3.51 -18.38
CA TYR A 183 -5.54 3.58 -19.08
C TYR A 183 -5.73 4.88 -19.88
N ARG A 184 -4.75 5.80 -19.87
CA ARG A 184 -4.82 7.05 -20.63
C ARG A 184 -4.02 6.95 -21.92
N ASP A 185 -4.69 7.11 -23.05
CA ASP A 185 -4.09 7.10 -24.39
C ASP A 185 -3.23 8.33 -24.69
N ASP A 186 -3.27 9.37 -23.84
CA ASP A 186 -2.60 10.66 -24.03
C ASP A 186 -1.28 10.83 -23.23
N PHE A 187 -0.76 9.75 -22.61
CA PHE A 187 0.53 9.78 -21.98
C PHE A 187 1.63 9.82 -23.05
N ASP A 188 2.01 11.02 -23.46
CA ASP A 188 3.12 11.21 -24.39
C ASP A 188 4.47 11.25 -23.65
N GLY A 189 5.50 10.57 -24.16
CA GLY A 189 6.84 10.51 -23.56
C GLY A 189 7.61 11.83 -23.56
N SER A 190 7.03 12.94 -24.02
CA SER A 190 7.72 14.23 -24.13
C SER A 190 8.23 14.77 -22.79
N ARG A 191 7.67 14.30 -21.68
CA ARG A 191 8.04 14.71 -20.31
C ARG A 191 9.02 13.80 -19.61
N LEU A 192 9.34 12.67 -20.21
CA LEU A 192 10.26 11.70 -19.63
C LEU A 192 11.62 12.28 -19.29
N PRO A 193 12.30 13.03 -20.20
CA PRO A 193 13.59 13.62 -19.87
C PRO A 193 13.55 14.58 -18.67
N THR A 194 12.43 15.31 -18.51
CA THR A 194 12.24 16.23 -17.38
C THR A 194 12.02 15.45 -16.09
N ALA A 195 11.17 14.40 -16.09
CA ALA A 195 10.94 13.57 -14.92
C ALA A 195 12.22 12.88 -14.43
N LEU A 196 13.06 12.39 -15.35
CA LEU A 196 14.35 11.79 -15.01
C LEU A 196 15.34 12.82 -14.42
N ALA A 197 15.35 14.06 -14.94
CA ALA A 197 16.15 15.13 -14.35
C ALA A 197 15.70 15.46 -12.94
N ASP A 198 14.39 15.52 -12.70
CA ASP A 198 13.80 15.73 -11.38
C ASP A 198 14.16 14.61 -10.39
N HIS A 199 14.13 13.36 -10.84
CA HIS A 199 14.54 12.22 -10.01
C HIS A 199 16.00 12.33 -9.57
N ARG A 200 16.91 12.77 -10.47
CA ARG A 200 18.32 13.01 -10.12
C ARG A 200 18.46 14.09 -9.05
N ASP A 201 17.74 15.21 -9.19
CA ASP A 201 17.77 16.30 -8.21
C ASP A 201 17.28 15.82 -6.82
N ILE A 202 16.24 15.00 -6.79
CA ILE A 202 15.74 14.38 -5.54
C ILE A 202 16.79 13.43 -4.94
N ILE A 203 17.40 12.55 -5.77
CA ILE A 203 18.44 11.63 -5.33
C ILE A 203 19.62 12.38 -4.73
N ASP A 204 20.11 13.42 -5.41
CA ASP A 204 21.27 14.19 -4.99
C ASP A 204 20.98 14.93 -3.67
N ALA A 205 19.81 15.53 -3.52
CA ALA A 205 19.41 16.18 -2.28
C ALA A 205 19.31 15.17 -1.10
N ILE A 206 18.75 13.98 -1.34
CA ILE A 206 18.71 12.91 -0.34
C ILE A 206 20.12 12.40 -0.02
N ALA A 207 20.99 12.22 -1.04
CA ALA A 207 22.36 11.77 -0.87
C ALA A 207 23.20 12.77 -0.06
N ASP A 208 23.02 14.07 -0.31
CA ASP A 208 23.70 15.16 0.40
C ASP A 208 23.18 15.36 1.84
N LYS A 209 22.12 14.62 2.24
CA LYS A 209 21.42 14.80 3.52
C LYS A 209 20.89 16.21 3.72
N ASP A 210 20.38 16.81 2.67
CA ASP A 210 19.73 18.12 2.69
C ASP A 210 18.21 17.94 2.66
N PRO A 211 17.53 17.97 3.84
CA PRO A 211 16.11 17.69 3.92
C PRO A 211 15.25 18.80 3.27
N ASP A 212 15.70 20.04 3.29
CA ASP A 212 14.94 21.14 2.71
C ASP A 212 15.01 21.10 1.17
N ARG A 213 16.20 20.85 0.64
CA ARG A 213 16.39 20.65 -0.79
C ARG A 213 15.63 19.41 -1.30
N ALA A 214 15.63 18.30 -0.55
CA ALA A 214 14.90 17.10 -0.93
C ALA A 214 13.37 17.32 -0.98
N ALA A 215 12.83 18.05 0.00
CA ALA A 215 11.42 18.44 0.01
C ALA A 215 11.07 19.36 -1.17
N GLN A 216 11.93 20.35 -1.47
CA GLN A 216 11.71 21.28 -2.59
C GLN A 216 11.78 20.55 -3.93
N ALA A 217 12.80 19.70 -4.16
CA ALA A 217 12.95 18.94 -5.39
C ALA A 217 11.73 18.00 -5.63
N MET A 218 11.22 17.35 -4.57
CA MET A 218 10.00 16.55 -4.67
C MET A 218 8.78 17.41 -4.99
N SER A 219 8.63 18.58 -4.36
CA SER A 219 7.53 19.52 -4.65
C SER A 219 7.55 19.99 -6.10
N ASP A 220 8.72 20.35 -6.63
CA ASP A 220 8.89 20.80 -8.00
C ASP A 220 8.58 19.68 -9.00
N HIS A 221 9.01 18.46 -8.71
CA HIS A 221 8.68 17.27 -9.48
C HIS A 221 7.17 17.04 -9.54
N LEU A 222 6.49 17.00 -8.39
CA LEU A 222 5.06 16.75 -8.32
C LEU A 222 4.25 17.84 -9.03
N ALA A 223 4.64 19.11 -8.90
CA ALA A 223 3.99 20.22 -9.59
C ALA A 223 4.11 20.11 -11.12
N ARG A 224 5.26 19.66 -11.65
CA ARG A 224 5.45 19.45 -13.09
C ARG A 224 4.61 18.30 -13.65
N VAL A 225 4.42 17.24 -12.86
CA VAL A 225 3.62 16.08 -13.24
C VAL A 225 2.12 16.36 -13.13
N ALA A 226 1.69 17.25 -12.22
CA ALA A 226 0.28 17.60 -11.98
C ALA A 226 -0.37 18.39 -13.12
N LEU A 227 0.37 19.25 -13.81
CA LEU A 227 -0.15 20.18 -14.82
C LEU A 227 -1.00 19.54 -15.94
N PRO A 228 -0.69 18.34 -16.47
CA PRO A 228 -1.53 17.68 -17.49
C PRO A 228 -2.84 17.11 -16.97
N LEU A 229 -2.93 16.89 -15.67
CA LEU A 229 -4.11 16.28 -15.06
C LEU A 229 -5.22 17.32 -14.87
N ALA A 230 -4.88 18.56 -14.56
CA ALA A 230 -5.83 19.67 -14.38
C ALA A 230 -6.47 20.17 -15.69
N LEU A 231 -5.76 20.09 -16.83
CA LEU A 231 -6.27 20.58 -18.10
C LEU A 231 -7.35 19.67 -18.72
N HIS A 232 -7.47 18.41 -18.27
CA HIS A 232 -8.48 17.47 -18.79
C HIS A 232 -9.84 17.56 -18.08
N GLU A 233 -9.88 17.98 -16.80
CA GLU A 233 -11.16 18.14 -16.07
C GLU A 233 -12.02 19.27 -16.61
N SER A 234 -11.42 20.28 -17.24
CA SER A 234 -12.15 21.38 -17.88
C SER A 234 -12.82 21.02 -19.23
N GLY A 235 -12.56 19.82 -19.77
CA GLY A 235 -13.11 19.36 -21.06
C GLY A 235 -14.42 18.56 -20.99
N ILE A 236 -14.82 18.08 -19.81
CA ILE A 236 -15.99 17.17 -19.67
C ILE A 236 -17.33 17.95 -19.55
N GLU A 237 -17.32 19.24 -19.24
CA GLU A 237 -18.55 20.05 -19.10
C GLU A 237 -19.18 20.52 -20.45
N ARG A 238 -18.65 20.15 -21.60
CA ARG A 238 -19.17 20.67 -22.90
C ARG A 238 -20.04 19.71 -23.72
N VAL A 239 -20.46 18.56 -23.19
CA VAL A 239 -21.29 17.60 -23.95
C VAL A 239 -22.65 17.33 -23.28
N ALA A 240 -23.16 18.23 -22.45
CA ALA A 240 -24.52 18.16 -21.92
C ALA A 240 -25.23 19.50 -22.10
N SER A 241 -25.59 19.81 -23.32
CA SER A 241 -26.60 20.85 -23.65
C SER A 241 -27.32 20.46 -24.94
#